data_62e02cf674be67ef6de26209a8c03e02
#
_entry.id   62e02cf674be67ef6de26209a8c03e02
#
_cell.length_a   1.000
_cell.length_b   1.000
_cell.length_c   1.000
_cell.angle_alpha   90.00
_cell.angle_beta   90.00
_cell.angle_gamma   90.00
#
_symmetry.space_group_name_H-M   'P 1'
#
loop_
_entity.id
_entity.type
_entity.pdbx_description
1 polymer ?
#
loop_
_entity_poly.entity_id
_entity_poly.type
_entity_poly.pdbx_seq_one_letter_code
_entity_poly.pdbx_strand_id
1 'polypeptide(L)'
;IRPVNLLIIVLIQCLIKYLLINILIDQSALSNFNFLLFVTSTVLITAGGYIINDIYDEDVDKINKNKSRIINKKLSARIAIFWYFFLNITALIMIIYVSLVIKKIYFSLIFFYSIFSLWKYSKNLKTSFLRGNLLVSWLIALSIINLGLFDIIPKIDNNNLSKTVFI
;
A
#
# COMPACT_ATOMS: atom_id res chain seq x y z
N ILE A 1 -3.64 4.31 -14.45
CA ILE A 1 -2.72 3.45 -13.67
C ILE A 1 -1.33 3.56 -14.30
N ARG A 2 -0.30 3.74 -13.48
CA ARG A 2 1.11 3.86 -13.89
C ARG A 2 1.83 2.53 -13.60
N PRO A 3 1.88 1.57 -14.53
CA PRO A 3 2.35 0.21 -14.27
C PRO A 3 3.82 0.16 -13.83
N VAL A 4 4.66 1.04 -14.37
CA VAL A 4 6.09 1.10 -14.01
C VAL A 4 6.29 1.40 -12.52
N ASN A 5 5.50 2.34 -11.95
CA ASN A 5 5.59 2.67 -10.52
C ASN A 5 5.13 1.49 -9.64
N LEU A 6 4.13 0.72 -10.07
CA LEU A 6 3.68 -0.47 -9.36
C LEU A 6 4.77 -1.56 -9.37
N LEU A 7 5.43 -1.77 -10.50
CA LEU A 7 6.57 -2.70 -10.61
C LEU A 7 7.73 -2.28 -9.70
N ILE A 8 8.05 -1.00 -9.62
CA ILE A 8 9.11 -0.49 -8.74
C ILE A 8 8.79 -0.82 -7.27
N ILE A 9 7.53 -0.64 -6.83
CA ILE A 9 7.12 -0.98 -5.46
C ILE A 9 7.32 -2.48 -5.19
N VAL A 10 6.88 -3.35 -6.12
CA VAL A 10 7.06 -4.80 -6.00
C VAL A 10 8.54 -5.16 -5.91
N LEU A 11 9.37 -4.63 -6.81
CA LEU A 11 10.81 -4.88 -6.82
C LEU A 11 11.48 -4.47 -5.51
N ILE A 12 11.19 -3.26 -5.00
CA ILE A 12 11.76 -2.77 -3.75
C ILE A 12 11.35 -3.70 -2.58
N GLN A 13 10.09 -4.08 -2.49
CA GLN A 13 9.61 -4.96 -1.42
C GLN A 13 10.24 -6.36 -1.52
N CYS A 14 10.40 -6.91 -2.72
CA CYS A 14 11.10 -8.17 -2.94
C CYS A 14 12.59 -8.08 -2.55
N LEU A 15 13.27 -7.02 -2.96
CA LEU A 15 14.69 -6.82 -2.62
C LEU A 15 14.87 -6.71 -1.09
N ILE A 16 14.03 -5.94 -0.41
CA ILE A 16 14.09 -5.80 1.03
C ILE A 16 13.82 -7.13 1.73
N LYS A 17 12.79 -7.88 1.29
CA LYS A 17 12.46 -9.19 1.87
C LYS A 17 13.60 -10.18 1.71
N TYR A 18 14.08 -10.38 0.49
CA TYR A 18 15.00 -11.48 0.18
C TYR A 18 16.47 -11.13 0.37
N LEU A 19 16.88 -9.87 0.14
CA LEU A 19 18.29 -9.47 0.27
C LEU A 19 18.61 -8.81 1.62
N LEU A 20 17.61 -8.28 2.34
CA LEU A 20 17.87 -7.64 3.63
C LEU A 20 17.31 -8.46 4.79
N ILE A 21 15.98 -8.67 4.83
CA ILE A 21 15.34 -9.30 5.98
C ILE A 21 15.77 -10.76 6.13
N ASN A 22 15.72 -11.55 5.07
CA ASN A 22 16.09 -12.98 5.14
C ASN A 22 17.58 -13.22 5.40
N ILE A 23 18.46 -12.24 5.13
CA ILE A 23 19.89 -12.33 5.47
C ILE A 23 20.12 -11.97 6.93
N LEU A 24 19.40 -10.95 7.43
CA LEU A 24 19.58 -10.45 8.79
C LEU A 24 18.87 -11.33 9.86
N ILE A 25 17.82 -12.05 9.44
CA ILE A 25 16.96 -12.82 10.34
C ILE A 25 16.79 -14.22 9.76
N ASP A 26 17.30 -15.23 10.46
CA ASP A 26 17.27 -16.65 10.04
C ASP A 26 15.87 -17.19 9.74
N GLN A 27 14.83 -16.60 10.32
CA GLN A 27 13.44 -16.97 10.10
C GLN A 27 12.56 -15.75 10.04
N SER A 28 11.98 -15.46 8.89
CA SER A 28 11.01 -14.41 8.69
C SER A 28 9.62 -14.80 9.21
N ALA A 29 8.82 -13.83 9.69
CA ALA A 29 7.45 -14.08 10.17
C ALA A 29 6.47 -14.29 9.01
N LEU A 30 6.72 -13.63 7.87
CA LEU A 30 5.90 -13.75 6.67
C LEU A 30 6.36 -14.95 5.82
N SER A 31 5.52 -15.99 5.72
CA SER A 31 5.69 -17.01 4.68
C SER A 31 5.65 -16.38 3.28
N ASN A 32 6.17 -17.08 2.27
CA ASN A 32 6.14 -16.58 0.88
C ASN A 32 4.72 -16.25 0.41
N PHE A 33 3.72 -17.04 0.82
CA PHE A 33 2.31 -16.78 0.50
C PHE A 33 1.80 -15.49 1.18
N ASN A 34 2.06 -15.33 2.48
CA ASN A 34 1.66 -14.12 3.21
C ASN A 34 2.38 -12.88 2.70
N PHE A 35 3.64 -13.01 2.31
CA PHE A 35 4.39 -11.94 1.65
C PHE A 35 3.77 -11.55 0.31
N LEU A 36 3.37 -12.53 -0.51
CA LEU A 36 2.66 -12.26 -1.76
C LEU A 36 1.36 -11.48 -1.53
N LEU A 37 0.56 -11.87 -0.52
CA LEU A 37 -0.67 -11.15 -0.16
C LEU A 37 -0.36 -9.72 0.31
N PHE A 38 0.71 -9.53 1.09
CA PHE A 38 1.16 -8.23 1.56
C PHE A 38 1.54 -7.31 0.39
N VAL A 39 2.39 -7.80 -0.52
CA VAL A 39 2.81 -7.04 -1.73
C VAL A 39 1.60 -6.71 -2.59
N THR A 40 0.74 -7.70 -2.84
CA THR A 40 -0.48 -7.50 -3.63
C THR A 40 -1.38 -6.43 -3.01
N SER A 41 -1.57 -6.45 -1.68
CA SER A 41 -2.35 -5.42 -0.97
C SER A 41 -1.77 -4.02 -1.19
N THR A 42 -0.44 -3.87 -1.10
CA THR A 42 0.23 -2.57 -1.35
C THR A 42 0.02 -2.10 -2.78
N VAL A 43 0.14 -3.00 -3.76
CA VAL A 43 -0.08 -2.71 -5.18
C VAL A 43 -1.52 -2.29 -5.46
N LEU A 44 -2.51 -3.02 -4.89
CA LEU A 44 -3.93 -2.72 -5.08
C LEU A 44 -4.31 -1.36 -4.49
N ILE A 45 -3.81 -1.01 -3.30
CA ILE A 45 -4.04 0.30 -2.69
C ILE A 45 -3.41 1.41 -3.52
N THR A 46 -2.18 1.21 -4.02
CA THR A 46 -1.51 2.19 -4.88
C THR A 46 -2.24 2.37 -6.20
N ALA A 47 -2.73 1.28 -6.81
CA ALA A 47 -3.54 1.32 -8.02
C ALA A 47 -4.87 2.05 -7.77
N GLY A 48 -5.52 1.82 -6.63
CA GLY A 48 -6.69 2.58 -6.18
C GLY A 48 -6.39 4.07 -6.03
N GLY A 49 -5.21 4.40 -5.49
CA GLY A 49 -4.71 5.77 -5.39
C GLY A 49 -4.60 6.47 -6.74
N TYR A 50 -4.13 5.78 -7.78
CA TYR A 50 -4.12 6.33 -9.15
C TYR A 50 -5.52 6.55 -9.69
N ILE A 51 -6.45 5.61 -9.44
CA ILE A 51 -7.85 5.75 -9.91
C ILE A 51 -8.51 6.95 -9.26
N ILE A 52 -8.41 7.09 -7.93
CA ILE A 52 -9.04 8.23 -7.23
C ILE A 52 -8.41 9.56 -7.65
N ASN A 53 -7.11 9.59 -7.91
CA ASN A 53 -6.43 10.76 -8.44
C ASN A 53 -6.97 11.13 -9.84
N ASP A 54 -7.11 10.15 -10.74
CA ASP A 54 -7.64 10.37 -12.09
C ASP A 54 -9.11 10.86 -12.04
N ILE A 55 -9.92 10.43 -11.05
CA ILE A 55 -11.30 10.91 -10.85
C ILE A 55 -11.32 12.40 -10.47
N TYR A 56 -10.49 12.82 -9.49
CA TYR A 56 -10.44 14.22 -9.06
C TYR A 56 -9.77 15.15 -10.09
N ASP A 57 -8.92 14.62 -10.97
CA ASP A 57 -8.30 15.39 -12.05
C ASP A 57 -9.26 15.67 -13.22
N GLU A 58 -10.36 14.95 -13.32
CA GLU A 58 -11.28 15.07 -14.44
C GLU A 58 -11.77 16.52 -14.64
N ASP A 59 -12.11 17.23 -13.56
CA ASP A 59 -12.63 18.59 -13.64
C ASP A 59 -11.54 19.61 -14.02
N VAL A 60 -10.32 19.43 -13.52
CA VAL A 60 -9.16 20.25 -13.88
C VAL A 60 -8.77 20.02 -15.34
N ASP A 61 -8.79 18.78 -15.80
CA ASP A 61 -8.47 18.40 -17.18
C ASP A 61 -9.51 18.87 -18.20
N LYS A 62 -10.78 19.03 -17.80
CA LYS A 62 -11.81 19.64 -18.65
C LYS A 62 -11.46 21.09 -19.00
N ILE A 63 -10.93 21.83 -18.03
CA ILE A 63 -10.54 23.24 -18.19
C ILE A 63 -9.30 23.34 -19.07
N ASN A 64 -8.30 22.48 -18.89
CA ASN A 64 -7.01 22.55 -19.56
C ASN A 64 -6.99 21.89 -20.96
N LYS A 65 -8.13 21.38 -21.48
CA LYS A 65 -8.24 20.68 -22.77
C LYS A 65 -7.22 19.56 -22.99
N ASN A 66 -6.79 18.91 -21.92
CA ASN A 66 -5.72 17.92 -21.96
C ASN A 66 -6.19 16.66 -22.71
N LYS A 67 -5.40 16.21 -23.71
CA LYS A 67 -5.77 15.09 -24.60
C LYS A 67 -5.68 13.71 -23.93
N SER A 68 -5.10 13.61 -22.74
CA SER A 68 -4.80 12.34 -22.04
C SER A 68 -5.94 11.81 -21.16
N ARG A 69 -7.16 12.32 -21.30
CA ARG A 69 -8.33 11.88 -20.50
C ARG A 69 -8.64 10.41 -20.72
N ILE A 70 -8.53 9.61 -19.65
CA ILE A 70 -8.93 8.20 -19.65
C ILE A 70 -10.38 8.09 -19.16
N ILE A 71 -10.73 8.81 -18.08
CA ILE A 71 -12.09 8.88 -17.55
C ILE A 71 -12.96 9.76 -18.45
N ASN A 72 -14.22 9.37 -18.67
CA ASN A 72 -15.20 9.96 -19.58
C ASN A 72 -14.88 9.92 -21.09
N LYS A 73 -13.66 9.56 -21.52
CA LYS A 73 -13.40 9.20 -22.92
C LYS A 73 -13.44 7.69 -23.17
N LYS A 74 -12.98 6.88 -22.19
CA LYS A 74 -12.87 5.41 -22.29
C LYS A 74 -13.61 4.68 -21.17
N LEU A 75 -13.76 5.28 -19.98
CA LEU A 75 -14.40 4.69 -18.81
C LEU A 75 -15.36 5.71 -18.16
N SER A 76 -16.56 5.28 -17.80
CA SER A 76 -17.47 6.13 -17.02
C SER A 76 -16.94 6.31 -15.58
N ALA A 77 -17.22 7.49 -14.99
CA ALA A 77 -16.84 7.77 -13.59
C ALA A 77 -17.40 6.71 -12.61
N ARG A 78 -18.60 6.17 -12.88
CA ARG A 78 -19.20 5.10 -12.05
C ARG A 78 -18.33 3.83 -12.04
N ILE A 79 -17.81 3.42 -13.20
CA ILE A 79 -16.94 2.24 -13.32
C ILE A 79 -15.60 2.51 -12.60
N ALA A 80 -15.04 3.70 -12.71
CA ALA A 80 -13.81 4.08 -12.01
C ALA A 80 -13.99 4.03 -10.48
N ILE A 81 -15.10 4.55 -9.96
CA ILE A 81 -15.44 4.51 -8.53
C ILE A 81 -15.63 3.06 -8.07
N PHE A 82 -16.32 2.23 -8.85
CA PHE A 82 -16.46 0.79 -8.53
C PHE A 82 -15.09 0.11 -8.40
N TRP A 83 -14.18 0.29 -9.36
CA TRP A 83 -12.84 -0.27 -9.30
C TRP A 83 -12.02 0.28 -8.13
N TYR A 84 -12.16 1.55 -7.79
CA TYR A 84 -11.51 2.13 -6.61
C TYR A 84 -11.90 1.38 -5.34
N PHE A 85 -13.20 1.21 -5.10
CA PHE A 85 -13.66 0.49 -3.90
C PHE A 85 -13.30 -1.00 -3.96
N PHE A 86 -13.47 -1.65 -5.10
CA PHE A 86 -13.13 -3.06 -5.28
C PHE A 86 -11.67 -3.36 -4.93
N LEU A 87 -10.72 -2.59 -5.46
CA LEU A 87 -9.30 -2.78 -5.21
C LEU A 87 -8.94 -2.54 -3.74
N ASN A 88 -9.47 -1.47 -3.12
CA ASN A 88 -9.19 -1.17 -1.73
C ASN A 88 -9.79 -2.19 -0.76
N ILE A 89 -11.04 -2.64 -1.00
CA ILE A 89 -11.68 -3.66 -0.17
C ILE A 89 -10.93 -4.99 -0.27
N THR A 90 -10.57 -5.42 -1.48
CA THR A 90 -9.78 -6.63 -1.70
C THR A 90 -8.44 -6.56 -0.99
N ALA A 91 -7.73 -5.43 -1.09
CA ALA A 91 -6.47 -5.21 -0.39
C ALA A 91 -6.63 -5.27 1.14
N LEU A 92 -7.69 -4.66 1.69
CA LEU A 92 -7.97 -4.69 3.13
C LEU A 92 -8.27 -6.10 3.63
N ILE A 93 -9.04 -6.90 2.88
CA ILE A 93 -9.32 -8.29 3.23
C ILE A 93 -8.01 -9.09 3.30
N MET A 94 -7.14 -8.95 2.28
CA MET A 94 -5.84 -9.65 2.24
C MET A 94 -4.96 -9.25 3.42
N ILE A 95 -4.82 -7.95 3.70
CA ILE A 95 -3.91 -7.49 4.76
C ILE A 95 -4.45 -7.78 6.16
N ILE A 96 -5.77 -7.74 6.37
CA ILE A 96 -6.38 -8.15 7.63
C ILE A 96 -6.09 -9.64 7.87
N TYR A 97 -6.25 -10.50 6.85
CA TYR A 97 -5.88 -11.90 6.94
C TYR A 97 -4.41 -12.08 7.35
N VAL A 98 -3.48 -11.41 6.66
CA VAL A 98 -2.05 -11.49 7.00
C VAL A 98 -1.80 -11.02 8.44
N SER A 99 -2.45 -9.91 8.86
CA SER A 99 -2.33 -9.36 10.22
C SER A 99 -2.85 -10.30 11.30
N LEU A 100 -3.89 -11.07 11.00
CA LEU A 100 -4.42 -12.13 11.89
C LEU A 100 -3.43 -13.30 12.00
N VAL A 101 -2.85 -13.74 10.88
CA VAL A 101 -1.87 -14.85 10.85
C VAL A 101 -0.64 -14.51 11.70
N ILE A 102 -0.15 -13.27 11.62
CA ILE A 102 1.01 -12.83 12.43
C ILE A 102 0.61 -12.38 13.85
N LYS A 103 -0.68 -12.50 14.23
CA LYS A 103 -1.24 -12.08 15.54
C LYS A 103 -1.04 -10.60 15.88
N LYS A 104 -0.98 -9.73 14.88
CA LYS A 104 -0.78 -8.28 15.02
C LYS A 104 -1.84 -7.51 14.22
N ILE A 105 -3.12 -7.72 14.55
CA ILE A 105 -4.26 -7.15 13.81
C ILE A 105 -4.19 -5.62 13.65
N TYR A 106 -3.62 -4.92 14.65
CA TYR A 106 -3.50 -3.46 14.62
C TYR A 106 -2.57 -2.93 13.51
N PHE A 107 -1.68 -3.75 12.95
CA PHE A 107 -0.87 -3.35 11.79
C PHE A 107 -1.71 -3.09 10.54
N SER A 108 -2.89 -3.70 10.42
CA SER A 108 -3.82 -3.41 9.31
C SER A 108 -4.27 -1.94 9.27
N LEU A 109 -4.29 -1.24 10.42
CA LEU A 109 -4.64 0.18 10.50
C LEU A 109 -3.72 1.08 9.65
N ILE A 110 -2.47 0.67 9.43
CA ILE A 110 -1.53 1.41 8.59
C ILE A 110 -2.00 1.42 7.13
N PHE A 111 -2.62 0.35 6.67
CA PHE A 111 -3.19 0.26 5.32
C PHE A 111 -4.46 1.11 5.18
N PHE A 112 -5.31 1.15 6.19
CA PHE A 112 -6.44 2.10 6.25
C PHE A 112 -5.95 3.55 6.19
N TYR A 113 -4.93 3.89 6.97
CA TYR A 113 -4.30 5.20 6.92
C TYR A 113 -3.76 5.53 5.53
N SER A 114 -3.14 4.56 4.84
CA SER A 114 -2.60 4.75 3.49
C SER A 114 -3.71 5.05 2.47
N ILE A 115 -4.84 4.32 2.52
CA ILE A 115 -6.00 4.56 1.66
C ILE A 115 -6.57 5.97 1.90
N PHE A 116 -6.77 6.33 3.18
CA PHE A 116 -7.27 7.66 3.55
C PHE A 116 -6.32 8.78 3.10
N SER A 117 -5.01 8.59 3.26
CA SER A 117 -3.99 9.56 2.87
C SER A 117 -3.95 9.77 1.35
N LEU A 118 -4.06 8.70 0.54
CA LEU A 118 -4.14 8.78 -0.92
C LEU A 118 -5.42 9.49 -1.39
N TRP A 119 -6.55 9.23 -0.72
CA TRP A 119 -7.79 9.96 -0.98
C TRP A 119 -7.65 11.46 -0.66
N LYS A 120 -7.11 11.79 0.52
CA LYS A 120 -6.88 13.18 0.94
C LYS A 120 -5.90 13.91 0.03
N TYR A 121 -4.84 13.22 -0.43
CA TYR A 121 -3.92 13.72 -1.41
C TYR A 121 -4.63 14.13 -2.70
N SER A 122 -5.42 13.21 -3.27
CA SER A 122 -6.12 13.42 -4.52
C SER A 122 -7.13 14.57 -4.47
N LYS A 123 -7.81 14.71 -3.31
CA LYS A 123 -8.86 15.72 -3.12
C LYS A 123 -8.31 17.14 -2.87
N ASN A 124 -7.30 17.28 -1.99
CA ASN A 124 -6.94 18.59 -1.42
C ASN A 124 -5.45 18.92 -1.48
N LEU A 125 -4.55 17.93 -1.42
CA LEU A 125 -3.13 18.20 -1.20
C LEU A 125 -2.31 18.29 -2.48
N LYS A 126 -2.85 17.82 -3.58
CA LYS A 126 -2.18 17.82 -4.87
C LYS A 126 -1.81 19.22 -5.37
N THR A 127 -2.62 20.23 -5.07
CA THR A 127 -2.36 21.63 -5.42
C THR A 127 -1.34 22.31 -4.53
N SER A 128 -0.97 21.69 -3.40
CA SER A 128 0.04 22.19 -2.46
C SER A 128 1.41 21.63 -2.81
N PHE A 129 2.32 22.46 -3.32
CA PHE A 129 3.65 22.08 -3.81
C PHE A 129 4.46 21.22 -2.82
N LEU A 130 4.53 21.60 -1.56
CA LEU A 130 5.31 20.87 -0.53
C LEU A 130 4.53 19.73 0.12
N ARG A 131 3.28 19.98 0.52
CA ARG A 131 2.49 19.01 1.30
C ARG A 131 2.17 17.73 0.52
N GLY A 132 1.88 17.89 -0.78
CA GLY A 132 1.61 16.75 -1.66
C GLY A 132 2.84 15.84 -1.82
N ASN A 133 3.99 16.41 -2.15
CA ASN A 133 5.23 15.67 -2.33
C ASN A 133 5.70 14.99 -1.04
N LEU A 134 5.61 15.67 0.11
CA LEU A 134 5.94 15.09 1.40
C LEU A 134 5.05 13.90 1.75
N LEU A 135 3.75 13.99 1.48
CA LEU A 135 2.83 12.88 1.75
C LEU A 135 3.12 11.67 0.86
N VAL A 136 3.39 11.86 -0.42
CA VAL A 136 3.75 10.74 -1.33
C VAL A 136 5.06 10.10 -0.89
N SER A 137 6.09 10.89 -0.58
CA SER A 137 7.38 10.38 -0.06
C SER A 137 7.19 9.61 1.24
N TRP A 138 6.34 10.12 2.15
CA TRP A 138 5.99 9.43 3.39
C TRP A 138 5.30 8.09 3.14
N LEU A 139 4.34 8.01 2.21
CA LEU A 139 3.65 6.75 1.89
C LEU A 139 4.58 5.71 1.26
N ILE A 140 5.56 6.15 0.46
CA ILE A 140 6.60 5.25 -0.08
C ILE A 140 7.47 4.70 1.06
N ALA A 141 7.97 5.57 1.94
CA ALA A 141 8.75 5.15 3.10
C ALA A 141 7.93 4.22 4.01
N LEU A 142 6.66 4.55 4.25
CA LEU A 142 5.75 3.75 5.07
C LEU A 142 5.54 2.34 4.47
N SER A 143 5.49 2.18 3.15
CA SER A 143 5.34 0.87 2.51
C SER A 143 6.55 -0.05 2.76
N ILE A 144 7.74 0.53 2.91
CA ILE A 144 8.99 -0.17 3.25
C ILE A 144 9.01 -0.51 4.74
N ILE A 145 8.71 0.47 5.60
CA ILE A 145 8.66 0.30 7.06
C ILE A 145 7.65 -0.77 7.43
N ASN A 146 6.47 -0.77 6.78
CA ASN A 146 5.43 -1.79 6.99
C ASN A 146 5.92 -3.20 6.75
N LEU A 147 6.72 -3.44 5.71
CA LEU A 147 7.28 -4.75 5.47
C LEU A 147 8.14 -5.21 6.66
N GLY A 148 9.01 -4.33 7.17
CA GLY A 148 9.78 -4.61 8.37
C GLY A 148 8.90 -4.89 9.60
N LEU A 149 7.86 -4.08 9.82
CA LEU A 149 6.94 -4.28 10.94
C LEU A 149 6.24 -5.65 10.88
N PHE A 150 5.74 -6.04 9.70
CA PHE A 150 5.01 -7.30 9.50
C PHE A 150 5.92 -8.53 9.58
N ASP A 151 7.19 -8.40 9.21
CA ASP A 151 8.09 -9.53 9.10
C ASP A 151 9.02 -9.70 10.31
N ILE A 152 9.45 -8.60 10.92
CA ILE A 152 10.46 -8.61 11.99
C ILE A 152 9.81 -8.65 13.38
N ILE A 153 8.84 -7.76 13.66
CA ILE A 153 8.28 -7.59 15.01
C ILE A 153 7.61 -8.86 15.55
N PRO A 154 6.77 -9.59 14.78
CA PRO A 154 6.13 -10.80 15.31
C PRO A 154 7.14 -11.88 15.73
N LYS A 155 8.31 -11.89 15.11
CA LYS A 155 9.39 -12.84 15.42
C LYS A 155 10.11 -12.49 16.70
N ILE A 156 10.43 -11.20 16.91
CA ILE A 156 11.07 -10.72 18.14
C ILE A 156 10.18 -11.02 19.35
N ASP A 157 8.89 -10.74 19.26
CA ASP A 157 7.94 -10.99 20.34
C ASP A 157 7.84 -12.48 20.69
N ASN A 158 7.78 -13.36 19.70
CA ASN A 158 7.72 -14.79 19.91
C ASN A 158 9.02 -15.32 20.59
N ASN A 159 10.20 -14.81 20.23
CA ASN A 159 11.46 -15.19 20.82
C ASN A 159 11.58 -14.70 22.28
N ASN A 160 11.04 -13.54 22.61
CA ASN A 160 11.01 -13.02 23.97
C ASN A 160 10.04 -13.82 24.86
N LEU A 161 8.86 -14.19 24.33
CA LEU A 161 7.91 -15.05 25.03
C LEU A 161 8.49 -16.44 25.33
N SER A 162 9.25 -17.04 24.41
CA SER A 162 9.90 -18.33 24.65
C SER A 162 10.96 -18.26 25.75
N LYS A 163 11.70 -17.16 25.86
CA LYS A 163 12.69 -16.95 26.93
C LYS A 163 12.06 -16.75 28.30
N THR A 164 10.88 -16.13 28.37
CA THR A 164 10.17 -15.90 29.67
C THR A 164 9.42 -17.13 30.17
N VAL A 165 9.13 -18.13 29.33
CA VAL A 165 8.47 -19.39 29.73
C VAL A 165 9.49 -20.43 30.27
N PHE A 166 10.77 -20.24 30.02
CA PHE A 166 11.85 -21.14 30.49
C PHE A 166 12.66 -20.59 31.69
N ILE A 167 12.20 -19.54 32.38
CA ILE A 167 12.64 -19.03 33.67
C ILE A 167 11.56 -19.27 34.71
#